data_558704214acd9a979aa0ab27cef5dbe9
#
_entry.id   558704214acd9a979aa0ab27cef5dbe9
#
_cell.length_a   1.000
_cell.length_b   1.000
_cell.length_c   1.000
_cell.angle_alpha   90.00
_cell.angle_beta   90.00
_cell.angle_gamma   90.00
#
_symmetry.space_group_name_H-M   'P 1'
#
loop_
_entity.id
_entity.type
_entity.pdbx_description
1 polymer ?
#
loop_
_entity_poly.entity_id
_entity_poly.type
_entity_poly.pdbx_seq_one_letter_code
_entity_poly.pdbx_strand_id
1 'polypeptide(L)'
;WGSRRFRSFVRTEEAAPAAPRGAQRIAQRQFVPTIRTEEHERREAFRREKEYARDTLNFTLRLAEAMFHYGADAMDVDSAIIAVSSAYGLDSVEVDITNQSVTINYTSDPDIYMESRIAKRNANAEERFTHTLVRVVRSSTENYEALSEVYGLIYKITRGGMTLEIADLKLSQITHRPKPFPPLVVWLANLACAAPLTAALGASFSTALSAAIIFIPVYLLIQWLSSIGIPAFFRMAASAGLMTFLAIWLGSDGSILQRPGEPISAPLVVAAGMIM
;
A
#
# COMPACT_ATOMS: atom_id res chain seq x y z
N TRP A 1 96.89 -20.51 12.79
CA TRP A 1 96.51 -21.81 13.33
C TRP A 1 95.05 -22.07 13.13
N GLY A 2 94.71 -23.14 12.38
CA GLY A 2 93.43 -23.83 12.42
C GLY A 2 92.49 -23.53 11.27
N SER A 3 92.87 -23.91 10.02
CA SER A 3 91.95 -24.05 8.95
C SER A 3 90.97 -25.22 9.20
N ARG A 4 89.72 -24.96 9.35
CA ARG A 4 88.70 -26.01 9.14
C ARG A 4 87.92 -25.75 7.89
N ARG A 5 88.13 -26.59 6.88
CA ARG A 5 87.38 -26.67 5.63
C ARG A 5 85.95 -27.07 5.97
N PHE A 6 84.99 -26.23 5.65
CA PHE A 6 83.59 -26.61 5.62
C PHE A 6 83.30 -27.28 4.29
N ARG A 7 83.06 -28.56 4.30
CA ARG A 7 82.53 -29.30 3.14
C ARG A 7 81.08 -28.91 2.95
N SER A 8 80.78 -28.27 1.81
CA SER A 8 79.43 -28.07 1.32
C SER A 8 78.82 -29.42 0.95
N PHE A 9 77.83 -29.82 1.69
CA PHE A 9 77.00 -30.97 1.38
C PHE A 9 75.99 -30.48 0.33
N VAL A 10 76.28 -30.74 -0.96
CA VAL A 10 75.32 -30.58 -2.06
C VAL A 10 74.31 -31.71 -1.92
N ARG A 11 73.11 -31.35 -1.37
CA ARG A 11 71.95 -32.23 -1.41
C ARG A 11 71.45 -32.21 -2.85
N THR A 12 71.69 -33.25 -3.59
CA THR A 12 71.02 -33.51 -4.87
C THR A 12 69.51 -33.61 -4.59
N GLU A 13 68.78 -32.63 -5.01
CA GLU A 13 67.31 -32.61 -5.01
C GLU A 13 66.86 -33.66 -6.03
N GLU A 14 66.49 -34.82 -5.54
CA GLU A 14 65.91 -35.90 -6.32
C GLU A 14 64.57 -35.41 -6.82
N ALA A 15 64.47 -35.09 -8.11
CA ALA A 15 63.25 -34.64 -8.77
C ALA A 15 62.15 -35.68 -8.54
N ALA A 16 61.10 -35.32 -7.82
CA ALA A 16 59.93 -36.15 -7.71
C ALA A 16 59.42 -36.60 -9.07
N PRO A 17 59.06 -37.87 -9.22
CA PRO A 17 58.62 -38.40 -10.52
C PRO A 17 57.36 -37.60 -10.98
N ALA A 18 57.44 -37.08 -12.18
CA ALA A 18 56.32 -36.35 -12.81
C ALA A 18 55.07 -37.26 -12.82
N ALA A 19 53.99 -36.78 -12.18
CA ALA A 19 52.73 -37.49 -12.14
C ALA A 19 52.30 -37.87 -13.60
N PRO A 20 51.78 -39.08 -13.81
CA PRO A 20 51.41 -39.55 -15.12
C PRO A 20 50.37 -38.57 -15.75
N ARG A 21 50.62 -38.22 -17.01
CA ARG A 21 49.80 -37.25 -17.77
C ARG A 21 48.26 -37.51 -17.71
N GLY A 22 47.88 -38.75 -17.39
CA GLY A 22 46.47 -39.13 -17.14
C GLY A 22 45.88 -38.58 -15.86
N ALA A 23 46.64 -38.50 -14.75
CA ALA A 23 46.20 -37.99 -13.47
C ALA A 23 45.94 -36.45 -13.48
N GLN A 24 46.77 -35.72 -14.23
CA GLN A 24 46.59 -34.28 -14.45
C GLN A 24 45.32 -33.96 -15.28
N ARG A 25 44.99 -34.81 -16.28
CA ARG A 25 43.74 -34.67 -17.05
C ARG A 25 42.49 -35.01 -16.23
N ILE A 26 42.56 -35.93 -15.29
CA ILE A 26 41.45 -36.28 -14.41
C ILE A 26 41.23 -35.19 -13.36
N ALA A 27 42.30 -34.64 -12.78
CA ALA A 27 42.22 -33.52 -11.83
C ALA A 27 41.65 -32.25 -12.50
N GLN A 28 42.03 -31.94 -13.72
CA GLN A 28 41.46 -30.81 -14.49
C GLN A 28 39.99 -31.01 -14.89
N ARG A 29 39.56 -32.27 -15.14
CA ARG A 29 38.15 -32.56 -15.46
C ARG A 29 37.22 -32.49 -14.24
N GLN A 30 37.72 -32.76 -13.05
CA GLN A 30 36.91 -32.68 -11.81
C GLN A 30 36.81 -31.26 -11.28
N PHE A 31 37.74 -30.36 -11.59
CA PHE A 31 37.74 -28.99 -11.06
C PHE A 31 36.84 -28.02 -11.85
N VAL A 32 36.62 -28.23 -13.15
CA VAL A 32 35.84 -27.34 -14.01
C VAL A 32 34.31 -27.45 -13.82
N PRO A 33 33.70 -28.62 -13.52
CA PRO A 33 32.27 -28.72 -13.28
C PRO A 33 31.79 -28.02 -12.02
N THR A 34 32.59 -28.06 -10.95
CA THR A 34 32.19 -27.54 -9.63
C THR A 34 32.03 -26.02 -9.63
N ILE A 35 32.96 -25.28 -10.21
CA ILE A 35 32.90 -23.82 -10.31
C ILE A 35 31.69 -23.37 -11.13
N ARG A 36 31.42 -24.06 -12.25
CA ARG A 36 30.30 -23.75 -13.13
C ARG A 36 28.95 -24.03 -12.46
N THR A 37 28.89 -25.03 -11.61
CA THR A 37 27.69 -25.37 -10.84
C THR A 37 27.42 -24.34 -9.74
N GLU A 38 28.45 -23.94 -8.99
CA GLU A 38 28.35 -22.92 -7.93
C GLU A 38 27.92 -21.54 -8.48
N GLU A 39 28.48 -21.13 -9.62
CA GLU A 39 28.04 -19.89 -10.28
C GLU A 39 26.59 -19.95 -10.77
N HIS A 40 26.16 -21.11 -11.24
CA HIS A 40 24.77 -21.29 -11.70
C HIS A 40 23.81 -21.26 -10.54
N GLU A 41 24.10 -21.95 -9.45
CA GLU A 41 23.31 -21.94 -8.21
C GLU A 41 23.23 -20.53 -7.61
N ARG A 42 24.34 -19.78 -7.60
CA ARG A 42 24.36 -18.38 -7.13
C ARG A 42 23.47 -17.47 -7.99
N ARG A 43 23.54 -17.58 -9.30
CA ARG A 43 22.69 -16.82 -10.22
C ARG A 43 21.20 -17.16 -10.07
N GLU A 44 20.88 -18.42 -9.82
CA GLU A 44 19.51 -18.84 -9.55
C GLU A 44 19.00 -18.32 -8.19
N ALA A 45 19.83 -18.38 -7.14
CA ALA A 45 19.50 -17.83 -5.84
C ALA A 45 19.23 -16.33 -5.92
N PHE A 46 20.11 -15.58 -6.59
CA PHE A 46 19.94 -14.15 -6.83
C PHE A 46 18.67 -13.82 -7.62
N ARG A 47 18.34 -14.63 -8.63
CA ARG A 47 17.11 -14.45 -9.40
C ARG A 47 15.86 -14.68 -8.53
N ARG A 48 15.86 -15.73 -7.70
CA ARG A 48 14.75 -16.01 -6.77
C ARG A 48 14.56 -14.89 -5.75
N GLU A 49 15.65 -14.37 -5.20
CA GLU A 49 15.64 -13.24 -4.29
C GLU A 49 15.03 -11.99 -4.94
N LYS A 50 15.47 -11.68 -6.16
CA LYS A 50 14.95 -10.55 -6.94
C LYS A 50 13.46 -10.71 -7.28
N GLU A 51 13.02 -11.92 -7.65
CA GLU A 51 11.60 -12.21 -7.90
C GLU A 51 10.78 -12.09 -6.62
N TYR A 52 11.26 -12.63 -5.51
CA TYR A 52 10.60 -12.52 -4.20
C TYR A 52 10.46 -11.06 -3.74
N ALA A 53 11.53 -10.27 -3.84
CA ALA A 53 11.50 -8.85 -3.51
C ALA A 53 10.48 -8.10 -4.38
N ARG A 54 10.46 -8.36 -5.69
CA ARG A 54 9.51 -7.77 -6.62
C ARG A 54 8.06 -8.13 -6.27
N ASP A 55 7.78 -9.38 -5.95
CA ASP A 55 6.43 -9.84 -5.63
C ASP A 55 5.95 -9.26 -4.30
N THR A 56 6.85 -9.19 -3.31
CA THR A 56 6.58 -8.55 -2.01
C THR A 56 6.26 -7.06 -2.18
N LEU A 57 7.07 -6.34 -2.96
CA LEU A 57 6.85 -4.91 -3.22
C LEU A 57 5.56 -4.66 -4.00
N ASN A 58 5.22 -5.51 -4.97
CA ASN A 58 3.95 -5.43 -5.69
C ASN A 58 2.76 -5.65 -4.77
N PHE A 59 2.83 -6.63 -3.88
CA PHE A 59 1.81 -6.86 -2.87
C PHE A 59 1.66 -5.65 -1.93
N THR A 60 2.77 -5.15 -1.38
CA THR A 60 2.79 -3.99 -0.47
C THR A 60 2.20 -2.75 -1.15
N LEU A 61 2.51 -2.54 -2.41
CA LEU A 61 1.97 -1.43 -3.19
C LEU A 61 0.46 -1.56 -3.45
N ARG A 62 -0.05 -2.78 -3.67
CA ARG A 62 -1.50 -3.02 -3.80
C ARG A 62 -2.21 -2.85 -2.46
N LEU A 63 -1.56 -3.23 -1.36
CA LEU A 63 -2.05 -2.99 -0.01
C LEU A 63 -2.18 -1.49 0.26
N ALA A 64 -1.15 -0.70 -0.06
CA ALA A 64 -1.15 0.75 0.04
C ALA A 64 -2.26 1.40 -0.81
N GLU A 65 -2.43 0.94 -2.05
CA GLU A 65 -3.53 1.38 -2.92
C GLU A 65 -4.90 1.11 -2.28
N ALA A 66 -5.10 -0.08 -1.71
CA ALA A 66 -6.35 -0.44 -1.04
C ALA A 66 -6.61 0.43 0.19
N MET A 67 -5.58 0.71 1.00
CA MET A 67 -5.69 1.61 2.15
C MET A 67 -6.12 3.01 1.74
N PHE A 68 -5.45 3.62 0.75
CA PHE A 68 -5.84 4.92 0.22
C PHE A 68 -7.23 4.91 -0.40
N HIS A 69 -7.54 3.86 -1.16
CA HIS A 69 -8.86 3.72 -1.77
C HIS A 69 -9.97 3.72 -0.73
N TYR A 70 -9.73 3.15 0.46
CA TYR A 70 -10.71 3.06 1.55
C TYR A 70 -10.66 4.22 2.55
N GLY A 71 -9.78 5.20 2.34
CA GLY A 71 -9.75 6.45 3.11
C GLY A 71 -8.74 6.49 4.24
N ALA A 72 -7.67 5.67 4.19
CA ALA A 72 -6.53 5.82 5.09
C ALA A 72 -5.75 7.11 4.80
N ASP A 73 -5.14 7.69 5.80
CA ASP A 73 -4.24 8.82 5.62
C ASP A 73 -2.83 8.38 5.15
N ALA A 74 -2.02 9.36 4.71
CA ALA A 74 -0.69 9.09 4.16
C ALA A 74 0.27 8.53 5.21
N MET A 75 0.17 8.94 6.47
CA MET A 75 1.08 8.47 7.54
C MET A 75 0.80 7.00 7.90
N ASP A 76 -0.47 6.62 7.92
CA ASP A 76 -0.87 5.23 8.16
C ASP A 76 -0.40 4.32 7.03
N VAL A 77 -0.52 4.79 5.78
CA VAL A 77 -0.06 4.04 4.61
C VAL A 77 1.46 3.88 4.60
N ASP A 78 2.21 4.93 4.90
CA ASP A 78 3.68 4.89 5.02
C ASP A 78 4.12 3.87 6.08
N SER A 79 3.56 3.97 7.28
CA SER A 79 3.83 3.06 8.39
C SER A 79 3.50 1.59 8.03
N ALA A 80 2.40 1.36 7.32
CA ALA A 80 1.99 0.04 6.87
C ALA A 80 2.94 -0.56 5.83
N ILE A 81 3.40 0.26 4.86
CA ILE A 81 4.37 -0.17 3.84
C ILE A 81 5.66 -0.63 4.51
N ILE A 82 6.22 0.19 5.40
CA ILE A 82 7.46 -0.13 6.11
C ILE A 82 7.30 -1.41 6.95
N ALA A 83 6.23 -1.49 7.74
CA ALA A 83 5.98 -2.63 8.62
C ALA A 83 5.77 -3.94 7.87
N VAL A 84 5.03 -3.93 6.76
CA VAL A 84 4.76 -5.12 5.93
C VAL A 84 6.00 -5.54 5.17
N SER A 85 6.75 -4.59 4.59
CA SER A 85 7.99 -4.89 3.87
C SER A 85 9.02 -5.53 4.80
N SER A 86 9.22 -4.96 6.00
CA SER A 86 10.14 -5.52 7.01
C SER A 86 9.68 -6.90 7.50
N ALA A 87 8.37 -7.13 7.67
CA ALA A 87 7.84 -8.45 8.06
C ALA A 87 8.14 -9.55 7.04
N TYR A 88 8.33 -9.19 5.77
CA TYR A 88 8.76 -10.09 4.70
C TYR A 88 10.27 -10.02 4.41
N GLY A 89 11.06 -9.35 5.26
CA GLY A 89 12.53 -9.30 5.18
C GLY A 89 13.09 -8.27 4.19
N LEU A 90 12.30 -7.26 3.83
CA LEU A 90 12.74 -6.13 3.00
C LEU A 90 12.91 -4.88 3.88
N ASP A 91 14.08 -4.73 4.51
CA ASP A 91 14.30 -3.66 5.50
C ASP A 91 14.74 -2.31 4.90
N SER A 92 15.26 -2.30 3.66
CA SER A 92 15.76 -1.08 3.00
C SER A 92 14.74 -0.52 2.01
N VAL A 93 13.52 -0.25 2.49
CA VAL A 93 12.44 0.32 1.69
C VAL A 93 12.30 1.81 1.97
N GLU A 94 12.36 2.62 0.93
CA GLU A 94 12.06 4.04 0.95
C GLU A 94 10.69 4.29 0.32
N VAL A 95 9.90 5.14 0.94
CA VAL A 95 8.53 5.43 0.52
C VAL A 95 8.38 6.92 0.24
N ASP A 96 7.82 7.26 -0.89
CA ASP A 96 7.41 8.62 -1.24
C ASP A 96 5.92 8.63 -1.59
N ILE A 97 5.17 9.43 -0.84
CA ILE A 97 3.71 9.52 -0.97
C ILE A 97 3.33 10.92 -1.38
N THR A 98 2.64 11.02 -2.51
CA THR A 98 1.99 12.25 -2.95
C THR A 98 0.47 12.12 -2.80
N ASN A 99 -0.28 13.18 -3.09
CA ASN A 99 -1.74 13.19 -2.99
C ASN A 99 -2.44 12.07 -3.80
N GLN A 100 -1.81 11.56 -4.86
CA GLN A 100 -2.43 10.58 -5.78
C GLN A 100 -1.48 9.43 -6.17
N SER A 101 -0.26 9.38 -5.65
CA SER A 101 0.67 8.31 -5.99
C SER A 101 1.51 7.87 -4.80
N VAL A 102 1.79 6.58 -4.78
CA VAL A 102 2.72 5.93 -3.87
C VAL A 102 3.89 5.41 -4.69
N THR A 103 5.09 5.82 -4.32
CA THR A 103 6.34 5.32 -4.89
C THR A 103 7.07 4.53 -3.81
N ILE A 104 7.47 3.33 -4.13
CA ILE A 104 8.29 2.48 -3.26
C ILE A 104 9.60 2.23 -3.97
N ASN A 105 10.71 2.54 -3.29
CA ASN A 105 12.06 2.24 -3.74
C ASN A 105 12.70 1.24 -2.77
N TYR A 106 13.22 0.16 -3.31
CA TYR A 106 13.93 -0.87 -2.55
C TYR A 106 15.29 -1.12 -3.16
N THR A 107 16.32 -1.13 -2.32
CA THR A 107 17.67 -1.49 -2.73
C THR A 107 18.12 -2.70 -1.91
N SER A 108 18.50 -3.79 -2.61
CA SER A 108 19.05 -4.95 -1.91
C SER A 108 20.42 -4.61 -1.36
N ASP A 109 20.61 -4.84 -0.05
CA ASP A 109 21.90 -4.67 0.61
C ASP A 109 22.56 -6.03 0.83
N PRO A 110 23.60 -6.38 0.07
CA PRO A 110 24.30 -7.64 0.24
C PRO A 110 25.02 -7.76 1.60
N ASP A 111 25.23 -6.64 2.30
CA ASP A 111 25.94 -6.63 3.58
C ASP A 111 25.11 -7.24 4.74
N ILE A 112 23.78 -7.30 4.62
CA ILE A 112 22.89 -7.90 5.64
C ILE A 112 23.02 -9.44 5.67
N TYR A 113 23.32 -10.07 4.54
CA TYR A 113 23.41 -11.53 4.41
C TYR A 113 24.84 -12.07 4.51
N MET A 114 25.86 -11.21 4.60
CA MET A 114 27.26 -11.61 4.61
C MET A 114 27.98 -11.31 5.92
N GLU A 115 27.67 -12.08 6.95
CA GLU A 115 28.41 -12.07 8.22
C GLU A 115 29.80 -12.71 8.12
N SER A 116 30.24 -13.20 6.95
CA SER A 116 31.55 -13.76 6.75
C SER A 116 32.50 -12.76 6.09
N ARG A 117 33.56 -12.37 6.81
CA ARG A 117 34.67 -11.50 6.37
C ARG A 117 35.34 -11.91 5.05
N ILE A 118 35.11 -13.11 4.54
CA ILE A 118 35.69 -13.64 3.31
C ILE A 118 34.87 -13.24 2.10
N ALA A 119 33.56 -13.12 2.24
CA ALA A 119 32.65 -12.73 1.16
C ALA A 119 32.74 -11.22 0.83
N LYS A 120 33.08 -10.38 1.81
CA LYS A 120 33.27 -8.93 1.63
C LYS A 120 34.35 -8.56 0.59
N ARG A 121 35.32 -9.44 0.33
CA ARG A 121 36.44 -9.17 -0.57
C ARG A 121 36.16 -9.51 -2.03
N ASN A 122 35.10 -10.27 -2.31
CA ASN A 122 34.71 -10.70 -3.66
C ASN A 122 33.30 -10.26 -4.07
N ALA A 123 32.63 -9.42 -3.27
CA ALA A 123 31.34 -8.83 -3.65
C ALA A 123 31.59 -7.80 -4.76
N ASN A 124 31.50 -8.25 -5.98
CA ASN A 124 31.47 -7.39 -7.15
C ASN A 124 30.20 -6.53 -7.03
N ALA A 125 30.31 -5.25 -7.38
CA ALA A 125 29.20 -4.28 -7.38
C ALA A 125 28.00 -4.69 -8.26
N GLU A 126 28.09 -5.82 -8.95
CA GLU A 126 27.09 -6.39 -9.85
C GLU A 126 25.96 -7.18 -9.15
N GLU A 127 26.05 -7.44 -7.83
CA GLU A 127 25.02 -8.19 -7.08
C GLU A 127 23.96 -7.29 -6.40
N ARG A 128 24.05 -5.98 -6.58
CA ARG A 128 23.04 -5.03 -6.07
C ARG A 128 21.94 -4.81 -7.11
N PHE A 129 20.69 -4.85 -6.65
CA PHE A 129 19.58 -4.45 -7.51
C PHE A 129 18.69 -3.45 -6.78
N THR A 130 18.10 -2.57 -7.55
CA THR A 130 17.14 -1.59 -7.07
C THR A 130 15.82 -1.81 -7.80
N HIS A 131 14.73 -1.82 -7.06
CA HIS A 131 13.37 -1.84 -7.59
C HIS A 131 12.65 -0.57 -7.18
N THR A 132 12.19 0.18 -8.17
CA THR A 132 11.30 1.33 -7.98
C THR A 132 9.95 1.01 -8.59
N LEU A 133 8.91 1.04 -7.77
CA LEU A 133 7.54 0.80 -8.18
C LEU A 133 6.69 2.02 -7.85
N VAL A 134 5.80 2.39 -8.77
CA VAL A 134 4.89 3.52 -8.63
C VAL A 134 3.45 3.06 -8.85
N ARG A 135 2.55 3.50 -8.00
CA ARG A 135 1.12 3.27 -8.14
C ARG A 135 0.34 4.56 -8.00
N VAL A 136 -0.58 4.79 -8.92
CA VAL A 136 -1.46 5.96 -8.89
C VAL A 136 -2.83 5.54 -8.37
N VAL A 137 -3.29 6.19 -7.31
CA VAL A 137 -4.63 6.00 -6.74
C VAL A 137 -5.60 6.95 -7.44
N ARG A 138 -6.47 6.40 -8.28
CA ARG A 138 -7.36 7.21 -9.14
C ARG A 138 -8.69 7.57 -8.49
N SER A 139 -9.10 6.84 -7.47
CA SER A 139 -10.38 7.06 -6.79
C SER A 139 -10.26 6.66 -5.33
N SER A 140 -10.88 7.43 -4.46
CA SER A 140 -11.10 7.05 -3.06
C SER A 140 -12.58 6.80 -2.83
N THR A 141 -12.89 5.84 -1.98
CA THR A 141 -14.25 5.54 -1.52
C THR A 141 -14.14 5.33 -0.02
N GLU A 142 -14.85 6.11 0.76
CA GLU A 142 -14.86 5.91 2.21
C GLU A 142 -15.55 4.58 2.53
N ASN A 143 -14.76 3.59 2.91
CA ASN A 143 -15.22 2.26 3.32
C ASN A 143 -14.42 1.80 4.53
N TYR A 144 -14.84 2.26 5.71
CA TYR A 144 -14.16 1.98 6.97
C TYR A 144 -14.22 0.50 7.38
N GLU A 145 -15.20 -0.29 6.93
CA GLU A 145 -15.26 -1.73 7.16
C GLU A 145 -14.12 -2.43 6.43
N ALA A 146 -13.99 -2.17 5.12
CA ALA A 146 -12.89 -2.73 4.33
C ALA A 146 -11.52 -2.25 4.83
N LEU A 147 -11.40 -0.98 5.23
CA LEU A 147 -10.19 -0.43 5.82
C LEU A 147 -9.82 -1.16 7.11
N SER A 148 -10.77 -1.42 8.00
CA SER A 148 -10.54 -2.19 9.23
C SER A 148 -10.08 -3.62 8.96
N GLU A 149 -10.62 -4.27 7.92
CA GLU A 149 -10.16 -5.60 7.49
C GLU A 149 -8.72 -5.55 6.97
N VAL A 150 -8.34 -4.50 6.23
CA VAL A 150 -6.96 -4.30 5.75
C VAL A 150 -6.01 -4.09 6.94
N TYR A 151 -6.35 -3.27 7.94
CA TYR A 151 -5.54 -3.15 9.15
C TYR A 151 -5.42 -4.48 9.91
N GLY A 152 -6.50 -5.24 9.99
CA GLY A 152 -6.48 -6.61 10.55
C GLY A 152 -5.56 -7.56 9.79
N LEU A 153 -5.45 -7.41 8.47
CA LEU A 153 -4.52 -8.16 7.62
C LEU A 153 -3.07 -7.76 7.92
N ILE A 154 -2.76 -6.47 7.96
CA ILE A 154 -1.44 -5.93 8.29
C ILE A 154 -0.98 -6.44 9.66
N TYR A 155 -1.84 -6.37 10.67
CA TYR A 155 -1.55 -6.86 12.01
C TYR A 155 -1.17 -8.36 12.03
N LYS A 156 -1.84 -9.19 11.23
CA LYS A 156 -1.52 -10.63 11.13
C LYS A 156 -0.19 -10.87 10.42
N ILE A 157 0.11 -10.07 9.38
CA ILE A 157 1.39 -10.15 8.64
C ILE A 157 2.55 -9.78 9.56
N THR A 158 2.47 -8.66 10.26
CA THR A 158 3.54 -8.14 11.13
C THR A 158 3.85 -9.05 12.32
N ARG A 159 2.91 -9.92 12.70
CA ARG A 159 3.13 -10.96 13.71
C ARG A 159 3.70 -12.27 13.15
N GLY A 160 4.08 -12.30 11.88
CA GLY A 160 4.66 -13.49 11.23
C GLY A 160 3.66 -14.63 10.99
N GLY A 161 2.36 -14.37 11.09
CA GLY A 161 1.30 -15.38 10.98
C GLY A 161 0.85 -15.69 9.56
N MET A 162 1.49 -15.13 8.50
CA MET A 162 0.94 -15.26 7.14
C MET A 162 2.01 -15.20 6.06
N THR A 163 1.94 -16.15 5.11
CA THR A 163 2.77 -16.11 3.90
C THR A 163 2.26 -15.06 2.92
N LEU A 164 3.15 -14.58 2.03
CA LEU A 164 2.83 -13.57 1.03
C LEU A 164 1.63 -13.99 0.15
N GLU A 165 1.59 -15.24 -0.28
CA GLU A 165 0.50 -15.77 -1.12
C GLU A 165 -0.87 -15.72 -0.44
N ILE A 166 -0.94 -16.12 0.85
CA ILE A 166 -2.18 -16.09 1.62
C ILE A 166 -2.61 -14.64 1.90
N ALA A 167 -1.65 -13.75 2.16
CA ALA A 167 -1.91 -12.33 2.35
C ALA A 167 -2.50 -11.70 1.09
N ASP A 168 -1.94 -12.04 -0.08
CA ASP A 168 -2.40 -11.55 -1.37
C ASP A 168 -3.81 -12.02 -1.72
N LEU A 169 -4.11 -13.29 -1.47
CA LEU A 169 -5.46 -13.82 -1.64
C LEU A 169 -6.48 -13.12 -0.73
N LYS A 170 -6.12 -12.85 0.53
CA LYS A 170 -7.00 -12.13 1.47
C LYS A 170 -7.22 -10.68 1.06
N LEU A 171 -6.17 -9.97 0.64
CA LEU A 171 -6.29 -8.63 0.12
C LEU A 171 -7.23 -8.59 -1.09
N SER A 172 -7.07 -9.55 -2.01
CA SER A 172 -7.95 -9.69 -3.17
C SER A 172 -9.41 -9.94 -2.76
N GLN A 173 -9.67 -10.76 -1.73
CA GLN A 173 -11.02 -10.98 -1.21
C GLN A 173 -11.64 -9.71 -0.63
N ILE A 174 -10.87 -8.90 0.10
CA ILE A 174 -11.32 -7.62 0.66
C ILE A 174 -11.66 -6.64 -0.46
N THR A 175 -10.77 -6.51 -1.45
CA THR A 175 -10.93 -5.52 -2.54
C THR A 175 -12.04 -5.85 -3.53
N HIS A 176 -12.38 -7.12 -3.70
CA HIS A 176 -13.44 -7.57 -4.61
C HIS A 176 -14.77 -7.82 -3.91
N ARG A 177 -14.86 -7.55 -2.61
CA ARG A 177 -16.12 -7.73 -1.88
C ARG A 177 -17.18 -6.74 -2.38
N PRO A 178 -18.40 -7.19 -2.71
CA PRO A 178 -19.50 -6.29 -3.04
C PRO A 178 -19.85 -5.41 -1.83
N LYS A 179 -20.32 -4.19 -2.08
CA LYS A 179 -20.74 -3.27 -1.02
C LYS A 179 -21.77 -3.95 -0.12
N PRO A 180 -21.64 -3.84 1.22
CA PRO A 180 -22.50 -4.58 2.17
C PRO A 180 -23.96 -4.18 2.12
N PHE A 181 -24.25 -2.92 1.71
CA PHE A 181 -25.61 -2.39 1.69
C PHE A 181 -26.02 -1.99 0.26
N PRO A 182 -27.25 -2.32 -0.16
CA PRO A 182 -27.81 -1.84 -1.39
C PRO A 182 -27.98 -0.31 -1.35
N PRO A 183 -27.88 0.39 -2.50
CA PRO A 183 -27.91 1.85 -2.55
C PRO A 183 -29.20 2.46 -1.93
N LEU A 184 -30.32 1.72 -1.99
CA LEU A 184 -31.57 2.16 -1.40
C LEU A 184 -31.49 2.25 0.15
N VAL A 185 -30.84 1.28 0.80
CA VAL A 185 -30.66 1.29 2.27
C VAL A 185 -29.78 2.46 2.70
N VAL A 186 -28.69 2.70 1.97
CA VAL A 186 -27.81 3.86 2.22
C VAL A 186 -28.57 5.17 2.06
N TRP A 187 -29.41 5.28 1.03
CA TRP A 187 -30.24 6.46 0.81
C TRP A 187 -31.24 6.69 1.94
N LEU A 188 -31.97 5.66 2.36
CA LEU A 188 -32.91 5.74 3.48
C LEU A 188 -32.22 6.07 4.80
N ALA A 189 -31.03 5.54 5.06
CA ALA A 189 -30.26 5.85 6.25
C ALA A 189 -29.84 7.33 6.27
N ASN A 190 -29.33 7.86 5.17
CA ASN A 190 -28.99 9.29 5.06
C ASN A 190 -30.22 10.19 5.23
N LEU A 191 -31.33 9.84 4.62
CA LEU A 191 -32.58 10.58 4.79
C LEU A 191 -33.07 10.57 6.27
N ALA A 192 -32.95 9.41 6.92
CA ALA A 192 -33.33 9.27 8.34
C ALA A 192 -32.39 10.05 9.28
N CYS A 193 -31.14 10.32 8.90
CA CYS A 193 -30.20 11.12 9.67
C CYS A 193 -30.41 12.65 9.51
N ALA A 194 -30.99 13.09 8.39
CA ALA A 194 -31.13 14.53 8.10
C ALA A 194 -31.92 15.30 9.15
N ALA A 195 -33.08 14.79 9.56
CA ALA A 195 -33.93 15.43 10.54
C ALA A 195 -33.36 15.45 11.97
N PRO A 196 -32.87 14.32 12.55
CA PRO A 196 -32.22 14.32 13.86
C PRO A 196 -30.98 15.20 13.94
N LEU A 197 -30.16 15.23 12.89
CA LEU A 197 -28.96 16.08 12.85
C LEU A 197 -29.31 17.54 12.89
N THR A 198 -30.34 17.97 12.13
CA THR A 198 -30.84 19.34 12.15
C THR A 198 -31.44 19.70 13.55
N ALA A 199 -32.16 18.79 14.14
CA ALA A 199 -32.70 18.95 15.49
C ALA A 199 -31.58 19.06 16.55
N ALA A 200 -30.49 18.28 16.43
CA ALA A 200 -29.34 18.36 17.32
C ALA A 200 -28.63 19.72 17.26
N LEU A 201 -28.70 20.42 16.12
CA LEU A 201 -28.23 21.81 15.97
C LEU A 201 -29.17 22.86 16.58
N GLY A 202 -30.26 22.45 17.26
CA GLY A 202 -31.21 23.35 17.90
C GLY A 202 -32.31 23.87 16.99
N ALA A 203 -32.53 23.23 15.84
CA ALA A 203 -33.58 23.63 14.91
C ALA A 203 -34.98 23.21 15.41
N SER A 204 -35.98 24.00 15.02
CA SER A 204 -37.39 23.66 15.23
C SER A 204 -37.79 22.40 14.42
N PHE A 205 -38.90 21.79 14.82
CA PHE A 205 -39.41 20.59 14.11
C PHE A 205 -39.71 20.88 12.63
N SER A 206 -40.26 22.07 12.32
CA SER A 206 -40.50 22.49 10.95
C SER A 206 -39.20 22.60 10.10
N THR A 207 -38.14 23.13 10.70
CA THR A 207 -36.80 23.20 10.09
C THR A 207 -36.22 21.82 9.87
N ALA A 208 -36.31 20.90 10.84
CA ALA A 208 -35.82 19.53 10.71
C ALA A 208 -36.57 18.73 9.61
N LEU A 209 -37.88 18.90 9.51
CA LEU A 209 -38.69 18.29 8.47
C LEU A 209 -38.33 18.84 7.07
N SER A 210 -38.14 20.17 6.99
CA SER A 210 -37.71 20.82 5.75
C SER A 210 -36.34 20.33 5.28
N ALA A 211 -35.39 20.11 6.20
CA ALA A 211 -34.08 19.55 5.88
C ALA A 211 -34.20 18.15 5.26
N ALA A 212 -35.01 17.27 5.82
CA ALA A 212 -35.26 15.94 5.26
C ALA A 212 -35.87 15.98 3.84
N ILE A 213 -36.80 16.90 3.59
CA ILE A 213 -37.45 17.08 2.28
C ILE A 213 -36.44 17.62 1.25
N ILE A 214 -35.62 18.60 1.63
CA ILE A 214 -34.60 19.21 0.76
C ILE A 214 -33.50 18.19 0.42
N PHE A 215 -33.19 17.26 1.33
CA PHE A 215 -32.19 16.23 1.10
C PHE A 215 -32.51 15.36 -0.11
N ILE A 216 -33.79 15.09 -0.41
CA ILE A 216 -34.20 14.22 -1.52
C ILE A 216 -33.70 14.75 -2.88
N PRO A 217 -34.09 15.98 -3.33
CA PRO A 217 -33.64 16.48 -4.63
C PRO A 217 -32.14 16.74 -4.70
N VAL A 218 -31.50 17.11 -3.56
CA VAL A 218 -30.05 17.30 -3.49
C VAL A 218 -29.33 15.96 -3.70
N TYR A 219 -29.76 14.88 -3.05
CA TYR A 219 -29.20 13.55 -3.23
C TYR A 219 -29.39 13.06 -4.68
N LEU A 220 -30.56 13.21 -5.26
CA LEU A 220 -30.82 12.86 -6.66
C LEU A 220 -29.91 13.64 -7.62
N LEU A 221 -29.69 14.93 -7.36
CA LEU A 221 -28.74 15.73 -8.14
C LEU A 221 -27.32 15.18 -8.06
N ILE A 222 -26.82 14.84 -6.88
CA ILE A 222 -25.49 14.27 -6.68
C ILE A 222 -25.36 12.95 -7.44
N GLN A 223 -26.35 12.06 -7.36
CA GLN A 223 -26.35 10.79 -8.07
C GLN A 223 -26.36 10.98 -9.59
N TRP A 224 -27.17 11.92 -10.08
CA TRP A 224 -27.23 12.24 -11.50
C TRP A 224 -25.92 12.82 -12.01
N LEU A 225 -25.32 13.79 -11.32
CA LEU A 225 -24.03 14.36 -11.65
C LEU A 225 -22.90 13.31 -11.59
N SER A 226 -22.99 12.36 -10.66
CA SER A 226 -22.05 11.24 -10.55
C SER A 226 -22.15 10.29 -11.75
N SER A 227 -23.34 10.03 -12.24
CA SER A 227 -23.55 9.16 -13.41
C SER A 227 -23.00 9.73 -14.72
N ILE A 228 -22.91 11.06 -14.81
CA ILE A 228 -22.33 11.77 -15.98
C ILE A 228 -20.80 11.89 -15.85
N GLY A 229 -20.21 11.49 -14.69
CA GLY A 229 -18.75 11.53 -14.49
C GLY A 229 -18.20 12.91 -14.11
N ILE A 230 -19.04 13.82 -13.59
CA ILE A 230 -18.60 15.14 -13.14
C ILE A 230 -17.70 15.02 -11.90
N PRO A 231 -16.54 15.73 -11.86
CA PRO A 231 -15.63 15.72 -10.72
C PRO A 231 -16.31 16.09 -9.39
N ALA A 232 -15.83 15.54 -8.29
CA ALA A 232 -16.43 15.70 -6.95
C ALA A 232 -16.61 17.17 -6.53
N PHE A 233 -15.64 18.03 -6.86
CA PHE A 233 -15.71 19.48 -6.57
C PHE A 233 -16.97 20.14 -7.15
N PHE A 234 -17.25 19.92 -8.44
CA PHE A 234 -18.43 20.50 -9.09
C PHE A 234 -19.74 19.91 -8.57
N ARG A 235 -19.74 18.62 -8.19
CA ARG A 235 -20.90 17.97 -7.56
C ARG A 235 -21.21 18.61 -6.21
N MET A 236 -20.19 18.86 -5.37
CA MET A 236 -20.34 19.55 -4.08
C MET A 236 -20.81 20.97 -4.27
N ALA A 237 -20.24 21.73 -5.19
CA ALA A 237 -20.65 23.11 -5.45
C ALA A 237 -22.11 23.19 -5.92
N ALA A 238 -22.53 22.32 -6.85
CA ALA A 238 -23.90 22.27 -7.35
C ALA A 238 -24.90 21.84 -6.24
N SER A 239 -24.54 20.85 -5.42
CA SER A 239 -25.41 20.40 -4.33
C SER A 239 -25.58 21.47 -3.23
N ALA A 240 -24.49 22.16 -2.86
CA ALA A 240 -24.55 23.27 -1.91
C ALA A 240 -25.40 24.44 -2.44
N GLY A 241 -25.26 24.78 -3.71
CA GLY A 241 -26.07 25.80 -4.38
C GLY A 241 -27.57 25.44 -4.40
N LEU A 242 -27.91 24.21 -4.81
CA LEU A 242 -29.30 23.74 -4.81
C LEU A 242 -29.88 23.72 -3.38
N MET A 243 -29.13 23.22 -2.42
CA MET A 243 -29.53 23.14 -1.02
C MET A 243 -29.83 24.53 -0.46
N THR A 244 -28.93 25.50 -0.69
CA THR A 244 -29.11 26.89 -0.22
C THR A 244 -30.34 27.54 -0.90
N PHE A 245 -30.49 27.34 -2.20
CA PHE A 245 -31.64 27.85 -2.94
C PHE A 245 -32.96 27.30 -2.40
N LEU A 246 -33.06 25.99 -2.19
CA LEU A 246 -34.26 25.35 -1.65
C LEU A 246 -34.53 25.75 -0.20
N ALA A 247 -33.48 25.90 0.64
CA ALA A 247 -33.61 26.33 2.01
C ALA A 247 -34.17 27.77 2.13
N ILE A 248 -33.69 28.69 1.25
CA ILE A 248 -34.21 30.06 1.20
C ILE A 248 -35.65 30.07 0.65
N TRP A 249 -35.91 29.29 -0.39
CA TRP A 249 -37.25 29.23 -0.99
C TRP A 249 -38.30 28.67 -0.03
N LEU A 250 -37.98 27.60 0.73
CA LEU A 250 -38.88 27.08 1.76
C LEU A 250 -38.95 27.96 3.00
N GLY A 251 -37.91 28.74 3.30
CA GLY A 251 -37.89 29.69 4.41
C GLY A 251 -38.61 31.01 4.11
N SER A 252 -39.04 31.27 2.88
CA SER A 252 -39.83 32.45 2.52
C SER A 252 -41.25 32.37 3.08
N ASP A 253 -41.80 33.51 3.44
CA ASP A 253 -43.14 33.62 4.00
C ASP A 253 -44.19 33.00 3.07
N GLY A 254 -44.99 32.04 3.62
CA GLY A 254 -46.07 31.38 2.90
C GLY A 254 -45.80 29.92 2.48
N SER A 255 -44.66 29.30 2.89
CA SER A 255 -44.42 27.89 2.61
C SER A 255 -45.37 26.99 3.43
N ILE A 256 -45.87 25.93 2.77
CA ILE A 256 -46.85 24.96 3.34
C ILE A 256 -46.27 24.20 4.56
N LEU A 257 -44.96 24.17 4.71
CA LEU A 257 -44.24 23.47 5.78
C LEU A 257 -44.01 24.33 7.04
N GLN A 258 -44.27 25.63 6.95
CA GLN A 258 -44.08 26.56 8.06
C GLN A 258 -45.23 26.46 9.05
N ARG A 259 -44.95 26.06 10.30
CA ARG A 259 -45.94 26.17 11.39
C ARG A 259 -46.06 27.60 11.84
N PRO A 260 -47.28 28.08 12.22
CA PRO A 260 -47.47 29.40 12.80
C PRO A 260 -46.60 29.57 14.04
N GLY A 261 -45.68 30.54 14.01
CA GLY A 261 -44.76 30.84 15.12
C GLY A 261 -43.40 30.13 15.08
N GLU A 262 -43.14 29.24 14.13
CA GLU A 262 -41.86 28.56 13.98
C GLU A 262 -41.25 28.82 12.58
N PRO A 263 -40.44 29.88 12.39
CA PRO A 263 -39.82 30.14 11.09
C PRO A 263 -38.78 29.05 10.74
N ILE A 264 -38.77 28.67 9.47
CA ILE A 264 -37.76 27.74 8.96
C ILE A 264 -36.42 28.48 8.89
N SER A 265 -35.44 27.96 9.61
CA SER A 265 -34.11 28.54 9.66
C SER A 265 -33.23 27.96 8.49
N ALA A 266 -33.16 28.69 7.37
CA ALA A 266 -32.36 28.32 6.23
C ALA A 266 -30.87 28.03 6.57
N PRO A 267 -30.19 28.82 7.43
CA PRO A 267 -28.81 28.52 7.83
C PRO A 267 -28.64 27.16 8.51
N LEU A 268 -29.60 26.73 9.34
CA LEU A 268 -29.51 25.43 10.03
C LEU A 268 -29.72 24.25 9.06
N VAL A 269 -30.60 24.41 8.05
CA VAL A 269 -30.80 23.41 7.00
C VAL A 269 -29.52 23.21 6.18
N VAL A 270 -28.88 24.33 5.81
CA VAL A 270 -27.63 24.30 5.04
C VAL A 270 -26.48 23.70 5.87
N ALA A 271 -26.37 24.11 7.15
CA ALA A 271 -25.34 23.56 8.04
C ALA A 271 -25.48 22.05 8.24
N ALA A 272 -26.68 21.54 8.45
CA ALA A 272 -26.94 20.10 8.55
C ALA A 272 -26.57 19.35 7.28
N GLY A 273 -26.88 19.90 6.10
CA GLY A 273 -26.57 19.28 4.83
C GLY A 273 -25.10 19.32 4.45
N MET A 274 -24.30 20.25 4.98
CA MET A 274 -22.85 20.27 4.78
C MET A 274 -22.10 19.22 5.61
N ILE A 275 -22.71 18.74 6.70
CA ILE A 275 -22.12 17.69 7.57
C ILE A 275 -22.41 16.29 7.00
N MET A 276 -23.45 16.13 6.21
CA MET A 276 -23.81 14.86 5.55
C MET A 276 -23.10 14.68 4.21
#